data_5bf1177f8be91d89caad840950fbbbb3
#
_entry.id   5bf1177f8be91d89caad840950fbbbb3
#
_cell.length_a   1.000
_cell.length_b   1.000
_cell.length_c   1.000
_cell.angle_alpha   90.00
_cell.angle_beta   90.00
_cell.angle_gamma   90.00
#
_symmetry.space_group_name_H-M   'P 1'
#
loop_
_entity.id
_entity.type
_entity.pdbx_description
1 polymer ?
#
loop_
_entity_poly.entity_id
_entity_poly.type
_entity_poly.pdbx_seq_one_letter_code
_entity_poly.pdbx_strand_id
1 'polypeptide(L)'
;KDAVKKQEWFKMLMECYDKRIQYFGDDKNYPGPWIRGRQAIDYINYSGDVDLITKALPWLKTAVDYMGEKCDADVLNAYFQMLEKQYESNKDEYRTNFINEYLRLGSILDGRIAKADKYVPNYQLVRNNINQMFTNSGAADCATLESVFASKVETSKENVDELGTIITLFSKAGCKESDVYFKASL
;
A
#
# COMPACT_ATOMS: atom_id res chain seq x y z
N LYS A 1 -33.92 -15.18 2.28
CA LYS A 1 -33.29 -16.24 3.11
C LYS A 1 -31.77 -16.27 2.91
N ASP A 2 -31.23 -16.11 1.69
CA ASP A 2 -29.80 -16.22 1.44
C ASP A 2 -28.98 -15.01 1.99
N ALA A 3 -29.55 -13.81 1.98
CA ALA A 3 -28.86 -12.62 2.49
C ALA A 3 -28.62 -12.68 4.01
N VAL A 4 -29.61 -13.18 4.77
CA VAL A 4 -29.49 -13.35 6.23
C VAL A 4 -28.40 -14.37 6.56
N LYS A 5 -28.40 -15.51 5.86
CA LYS A 5 -27.36 -16.53 6.06
C LYS A 5 -25.97 -16.03 5.71
N LYS A 6 -25.82 -15.21 4.64
CA LYS A 6 -24.53 -14.60 4.30
C LYS A 6 -24.02 -13.69 5.41
N GLN A 7 -24.89 -12.88 6.01
CA GLN A 7 -24.51 -12.02 7.14
C GLN A 7 -24.11 -12.84 8.38
N GLU A 8 -24.85 -13.90 8.69
CA GLU A 8 -24.49 -14.80 9.79
C GLU A 8 -23.13 -15.46 9.57
N TRP A 9 -22.88 -15.98 8.38
CA TRP A 9 -21.58 -16.59 8.04
C TRP A 9 -20.43 -15.57 8.05
N PHE A 10 -20.69 -14.37 7.55
CA PHE A 10 -19.70 -13.30 7.61
C PHE A 10 -19.33 -12.94 9.05
N LYS A 11 -20.33 -12.81 9.94
CA LYS A 11 -20.08 -12.57 11.37
C LYS A 11 -19.26 -13.70 11.98
N MET A 12 -19.63 -14.97 11.73
CA MET A 12 -18.87 -16.12 12.21
C MET A 12 -17.43 -16.13 11.68
N LEU A 13 -17.23 -15.76 10.41
CA LEU A 13 -15.89 -15.66 9.82
C LEU A 13 -15.04 -14.61 10.54
N MET A 14 -15.58 -13.42 10.80
CA MET A 14 -14.88 -12.37 11.54
C MET A 14 -14.55 -12.81 12.98
N GLU A 15 -15.46 -13.43 13.67
CA GLU A 15 -15.24 -14.02 15.00
C GLU A 15 -14.15 -15.11 15.00
N CYS A 16 -14.09 -15.94 13.95
CA CYS A 16 -13.03 -16.93 13.77
C CYS A 16 -11.65 -16.28 13.64
N TYR A 17 -11.55 -15.20 12.87
CA TYR A 17 -10.29 -14.43 12.77
C TYR A 17 -9.86 -13.85 14.11
N ASP A 18 -10.79 -13.23 14.86
CA ASP A 18 -10.47 -12.65 16.16
C ASP A 18 -10.02 -13.71 17.16
N LYS A 19 -10.69 -14.87 17.22
CA LYS A 19 -10.27 -16.01 18.04
C LYS A 19 -8.91 -16.55 17.60
N ARG A 20 -8.68 -16.65 16.29
CA ARG A 20 -7.39 -17.10 15.77
C ARG A 20 -6.25 -16.16 16.19
N ILE A 21 -6.46 -14.85 16.15
CA ILE A 21 -5.48 -13.87 16.63
C ILE A 21 -5.29 -14.04 18.15
N GLN A 22 -6.37 -14.20 18.91
CA GLN A 22 -6.31 -14.33 20.37
C GLN A 22 -5.50 -15.57 20.81
N TYR A 23 -5.69 -16.72 20.14
CA TYR A 23 -5.09 -17.97 20.58
C TYR A 23 -3.79 -18.34 19.84
N PHE A 24 -3.56 -17.81 18.66
CA PHE A 24 -2.46 -18.17 17.78
C PHE A 24 -1.71 -16.98 17.20
N GLY A 25 -1.97 -15.77 17.72
CA GLY A 25 -1.35 -14.54 17.20
C GLY A 25 0.16 -14.46 17.37
N ASP A 26 0.74 -15.29 18.24
CA ASP A 26 2.18 -15.38 18.50
C ASP A 26 2.90 -16.40 17.58
N ASP A 27 2.18 -17.04 16.65
CA ASP A 27 2.77 -17.98 15.69
C ASP A 27 3.82 -17.27 14.82
N LYS A 28 4.99 -17.90 14.66
CA LYS A 28 6.12 -17.29 13.94
C LYS A 28 5.89 -17.20 12.41
N ASN A 29 5.09 -18.12 11.85
CA ASN A 29 4.83 -18.17 10.41
C ASN A 29 3.59 -17.37 10.04
N TYR A 30 2.58 -17.39 10.91
CA TYR A 30 1.27 -16.75 10.70
C TYR A 30 0.89 -15.86 11.88
N PRO A 31 1.69 -14.82 12.19
CA PRO A 31 1.46 -13.96 13.34
C PRO A 31 0.15 -13.19 13.23
N GLY A 32 -0.30 -12.64 14.35
CA GLY A 32 -1.54 -11.85 14.43
C GLY A 32 -1.70 -10.79 13.34
N PRO A 33 -0.67 -9.99 13.02
CA PRO A 33 -0.73 -9.04 11.91
C PRO A 33 -0.96 -9.70 10.54
N TRP A 34 -0.37 -10.86 10.26
CA TRP A 34 -0.65 -11.61 9.03
C TRP A 34 -2.12 -12.06 8.99
N ILE A 35 -2.61 -12.63 10.10
CA ILE A 35 -4.02 -13.04 10.23
C ILE A 35 -4.94 -11.83 10.02
N ARG A 36 -4.58 -10.66 10.55
CA ARG A 36 -5.34 -9.41 10.40
C ARG A 36 -5.39 -8.95 8.95
N GLY A 37 -4.31 -9.10 8.20
CA GLY A 37 -4.29 -8.84 6.75
C GLY A 37 -5.29 -9.74 5.98
N ARG A 38 -5.34 -11.03 6.30
CA ARG A 38 -6.32 -11.97 5.70
C ARG A 38 -7.75 -11.61 6.07
N GLN A 39 -8.00 -11.24 7.34
CA GLN A 39 -9.30 -10.78 7.81
C GLN A 39 -9.75 -9.53 7.05
N ALA A 40 -8.84 -8.58 6.78
CA ALA A 40 -9.13 -7.38 6.02
C ALA A 40 -9.57 -7.69 4.58
N ILE A 41 -8.89 -8.62 3.90
CA ILE A 41 -9.27 -9.07 2.54
C ILE A 41 -10.69 -9.63 2.54
N ASP A 42 -11.00 -10.52 3.47
CA ASP A 42 -12.33 -11.13 3.55
C ASP A 42 -13.39 -10.11 3.96
N TYR A 43 -13.04 -9.13 4.81
CA TYR A 43 -13.92 -8.03 5.13
C TYR A 43 -14.27 -7.19 3.90
N ILE A 44 -13.28 -6.83 3.10
CA ILE A 44 -13.47 -6.08 1.84
C ILE A 44 -14.39 -6.84 0.88
N ASN A 45 -14.18 -8.15 0.76
CA ASN A 45 -14.89 -8.96 -0.23
C ASN A 45 -16.33 -9.31 0.20
N TYR A 46 -16.61 -9.44 1.49
CA TYR A 46 -17.85 -10.09 1.95
C TYR A 46 -18.70 -9.27 2.90
N SER A 47 -18.19 -8.16 3.49
CA SER A 47 -18.96 -7.36 4.45
C SER A 47 -20.18 -6.68 3.83
N GLY A 48 -20.07 -6.24 2.58
CA GLY A 48 -21.04 -5.33 1.98
C GLY A 48 -21.02 -3.93 2.61
N ASP A 49 -20.02 -3.63 3.45
CA ASP A 49 -19.87 -2.34 4.10
C ASP A 49 -19.44 -1.28 3.07
N VAL A 50 -19.96 -0.07 3.22
CA VAL A 50 -19.58 1.08 2.38
C VAL A 50 -18.36 1.80 2.94
N ASP A 51 -18.13 1.71 4.27
CA ASP A 51 -17.00 2.35 4.96
C ASP A 51 -15.84 1.36 5.16
N LEU A 52 -15.29 0.89 4.06
CA LEU A 52 -14.12 0.02 4.06
C LEU A 52 -12.86 0.71 4.58
N ILE A 53 -12.75 2.04 4.39
CA ILE A 53 -11.57 2.81 4.80
C ILE A 53 -11.42 2.76 6.32
N THR A 54 -12.47 3.07 7.07
CA THR A 54 -12.40 3.07 8.54
C THR A 54 -12.10 1.68 9.12
N LYS A 55 -12.60 0.62 8.50
CA LYS A 55 -12.48 -0.75 9.03
C LYS A 55 -11.27 -1.51 8.51
N ALA A 56 -11.12 -1.62 7.20
CA ALA A 56 -10.14 -2.50 6.59
C ALA A 56 -8.75 -1.86 6.48
N LEU A 57 -8.66 -0.55 6.21
CA LEU A 57 -7.38 0.13 6.02
C LEU A 57 -6.43 0.02 7.24
N PRO A 58 -6.89 0.22 8.51
CA PRO A 58 -6.02 0.03 9.68
C PRO A 58 -5.52 -1.41 9.83
N TRP A 59 -6.33 -2.40 9.49
CA TRP A 59 -5.94 -3.81 9.54
C TRP A 59 -4.88 -4.16 8.49
N LEU A 60 -5.08 -3.66 7.25
CA LEU A 60 -4.11 -3.82 6.16
C LEU A 60 -2.79 -3.12 6.52
N LYS A 61 -2.86 -1.89 7.05
CA LYS A 61 -1.68 -1.14 7.49
C LYS A 61 -0.89 -1.93 8.55
N THR A 62 -1.57 -2.47 9.56
CA THR A 62 -0.93 -3.30 10.60
C THR A 62 -0.21 -4.51 10.00
N ALA A 63 -0.84 -5.19 9.03
CA ALA A 63 -0.24 -6.33 8.36
C ALA A 63 1.01 -5.93 7.55
N VAL A 64 0.91 -4.87 6.74
CA VAL A 64 2.00 -4.40 5.89
C VAL A 64 3.18 -3.88 6.72
N ASP A 65 2.91 -3.11 7.78
CA ASP A 65 3.95 -2.56 8.66
C ASP A 65 4.75 -3.66 9.37
N TYR A 66 4.07 -4.71 9.80
CA TYR A 66 4.72 -5.82 10.50
C TYR A 66 5.43 -6.80 9.55
N MET A 67 4.78 -7.16 8.45
CA MET A 67 5.29 -8.21 7.55
C MET A 67 6.34 -7.69 6.56
N GLY A 68 6.31 -6.42 6.17
CA GLY A 68 7.23 -5.83 5.20
C GLY A 68 7.31 -6.68 3.91
N GLU A 69 8.51 -7.08 3.51
CA GLU A 69 8.74 -7.93 2.33
C GLU A 69 8.15 -9.35 2.43
N LYS A 70 7.72 -9.78 3.63
CA LYS A 70 7.03 -11.06 3.82
C LYS A 70 5.52 -10.94 3.66
N CYS A 71 5.00 -9.73 3.43
CA CYS A 71 3.58 -9.51 3.25
C CYS A 71 3.08 -10.17 1.97
N ASP A 72 1.88 -10.76 2.02
CA ASP A 72 1.25 -11.38 0.87
C ASP A 72 0.93 -10.34 -0.21
N ALA A 73 1.09 -10.71 -1.48
CA ALA A 73 0.90 -9.80 -2.61
C ALA A 73 -0.51 -9.20 -2.67
N ASP A 74 -1.54 -9.98 -2.39
CA ASP A 74 -2.93 -9.52 -2.37
C ASP A 74 -3.21 -8.54 -1.22
N VAL A 75 -2.56 -8.69 -0.07
CA VAL A 75 -2.65 -7.74 1.05
C VAL A 75 -2.02 -6.40 0.67
N LEU A 76 -0.84 -6.41 0.02
CA LEU A 76 -0.19 -5.19 -0.50
C LEU A 76 -1.09 -4.47 -1.52
N ASN A 77 -1.70 -5.22 -2.45
CA ASN A 77 -2.61 -4.67 -3.45
C ASN A 77 -3.86 -4.05 -2.81
N ALA A 78 -4.50 -4.77 -1.89
CA ALA A 78 -5.69 -4.28 -1.19
C ALA A 78 -5.38 -3.05 -0.33
N TYR A 79 -4.21 -3.02 0.30
CA TYR A 79 -3.78 -1.86 1.08
C TYR A 79 -3.69 -0.62 0.19
N PHE A 80 -3.04 -0.71 -0.98
CA PHE A 80 -2.93 0.43 -1.87
C PHE A 80 -4.29 0.86 -2.46
N GLN A 81 -5.18 -0.09 -2.77
CA GLN A 81 -6.55 0.22 -3.18
C GLN A 81 -7.33 1.03 -2.12
N MET A 82 -7.15 0.69 -0.84
CA MET A 82 -7.80 1.45 0.24
C MET A 82 -7.15 2.84 0.44
N LEU A 83 -5.85 2.96 0.24
CA LEU A 83 -5.16 4.26 0.23
C LEU A 83 -5.61 5.14 -0.94
N GLU A 84 -5.80 4.58 -2.12
CA GLU A 84 -6.35 5.31 -3.28
C GLU A 84 -7.76 5.85 -2.98
N LYS A 85 -8.65 5.01 -2.44
CA LYS A 85 -9.98 5.45 -2.00
C LYS A 85 -9.93 6.54 -0.94
N GLN A 86 -9.01 6.43 0.02
CA GLN A 86 -8.80 7.46 1.03
C GLN A 86 -8.29 8.77 0.39
N TYR A 87 -7.33 8.70 -0.53
CA TYR A 87 -6.82 9.84 -1.27
C TYR A 87 -7.93 10.52 -2.08
N GLU A 88 -8.76 9.74 -2.79
CA GLU A 88 -9.88 10.27 -3.56
C GLU A 88 -10.96 10.96 -2.70
N SER A 89 -11.11 10.57 -1.45
CA SER A 89 -12.07 11.20 -0.54
C SER A 89 -11.68 12.61 -0.12
N ASN A 90 -10.37 12.91 -0.01
CA ASN A 90 -9.82 14.24 0.24
C ASN A 90 -8.36 14.31 -0.25
N LYS A 91 -8.19 14.71 -1.51
CA LYS A 91 -6.88 14.71 -2.18
C LYS A 91 -5.86 15.59 -1.49
N ASP A 92 -6.25 16.74 -0.97
CA ASP A 92 -5.32 17.67 -0.35
C ASP A 92 -4.80 17.16 0.99
N GLU A 93 -5.64 16.52 1.78
CA GLU A 93 -5.30 15.96 3.08
C GLU A 93 -4.39 14.73 2.95
N TYR A 94 -4.74 13.81 2.02
CA TYR A 94 -4.08 12.50 1.95
C TYR A 94 -2.97 12.41 0.90
N ARG A 95 -2.72 13.46 0.12
CA ARG A 95 -1.73 13.50 -0.97
C ARG A 95 -0.35 13.00 -0.56
N THR A 96 0.21 13.62 0.45
CA THR A 96 1.58 13.30 0.92
C THR A 96 1.67 11.86 1.42
N ASN A 97 0.66 11.41 2.17
CA ASN A 97 0.62 10.04 2.66
C ASN A 97 0.51 9.04 1.50
N PHE A 98 -0.36 9.30 0.52
CA PHE A 98 -0.56 8.42 -0.64
C PHE A 98 0.72 8.26 -1.47
N ILE A 99 1.43 9.37 -1.74
CA ILE A 99 2.70 9.33 -2.47
C ILE A 99 3.78 8.58 -1.67
N ASN A 100 3.92 8.84 -0.38
CA ASN A 100 4.91 8.16 0.46
C ASN A 100 4.63 6.66 0.55
N GLU A 101 3.37 6.25 0.68
CA GLU A 101 2.99 4.84 0.70
C GLU A 101 3.19 4.16 -0.67
N TYR A 102 2.97 4.86 -1.79
CA TYR A 102 3.35 4.36 -3.11
C TYR A 102 4.85 4.02 -3.20
N LEU A 103 5.70 4.92 -2.73
CA LEU A 103 7.16 4.70 -2.73
C LEU A 103 7.55 3.55 -1.80
N ARG A 104 6.99 3.51 -0.59
CA ARG A 104 7.25 2.45 0.40
C ARG A 104 6.84 1.07 -0.12
N LEU A 105 5.64 0.95 -0.66
CA LEU A 105 5.16 -0.31 -1.24
C LEU A 105 5.96 -0.70 -2.48
N GLY A 106 6.39 0.28 -3.27
CA GLY A 106 7.30 0.05 -4.38
C GLY A 106 8.59 -0.62 -3.92
N SER A 107 9.24 -0.10 -2.89
CA SER A 107 10.46 -0.68 -2.32
C SER A 107 10.24 -2.10 -1.78
N ILE A 108 9.13 -2.34 -1.05
CA ILE A 108 8.78 -3.68 -0.55
C ILE A 108 8.62 -4.67 -1.72
N LEU A 109 7.88 -4.27 -2.77
CA LEU A 109 7.62 -5.13 -3.93
C LEU A 109 8.89 -5.40 -4.73
N ASP A 110 9.69 -4.37 -4.97
CA ASP A 110 10.94 -4.49 -5.73
C ASP A 110 11.94 -5.39 -4.97
N GLY A 111 12.07 -5.25 -3.64
CA GLY A 111 12.87 -6.13 -2.78
C GLY A 111 12.35 -7.57 -2.79
N ARG A 112 11.04 -7.76 -2.87
CA ARG A 112 10.44 -9.10 -2.93
C ARG A 112 10.63 -9.77 -4.30
N ILE A 113 10.52 -9.00 -5.38
CA ILE A 113 10.75 -9.47 -6.75
C ILE A 113 12.22 -9.88 -6.94
N ALA A 114 13.16 -9.14 -6.36
CA ALA A 114 14.60 -9.43 -6.44
C ALA A 114 14.99 -10.80 -5.83
N LYS A 115 14.15 -11.41 -4.97
CA LYS A 115 14.39 -12.74 -4.40
C LYS A 115 14.28 -13.88 -5.40
N ALA A 116 13.72 -13.62 -6.59
CA ALA A 116 13.65 -14.54 -7.73
C ALA A 116 13.04 -15.92 -7.42
N ASP A 117 12.03 -15.98 -6.54
CA ASP A 117 11.32 -17.21 -6.21
C ASP A 117 10.03 -17.41 -7.05
N LYS A 118 9.35 -18.53 -6.82
CA LYS A 118 8.13 -18.90 -7.56
C LYS A 118 6.96 -17.92 -7.43
N TYR A 119 6.99 -17.00 -6.47
CA TYR A 119 5.91 -16.03 -6.23
C TYR A 119 6.13 -14.70 -6.95
N VAL A 120 7.29 -14.50 -7.59
CA VAL A 120 7.63 -13.28 -8.34
C VAL A 120 6.52 -12.80 -9.28
N PRO A 121 5.87 -13.67 -10.10
CA PRO A 121 4.80 -13.20 -10.98
C PRO A 121 3.65 -12.48 -10.27
N ASN A 122 3.29 -12.94 -9.07
CA ASN A 122 2.22 -12.30 -8.28
C ASN A 122 2.62 -10.90 -7.81
N TYR A 123 3.86 -10.74 -7.34
CA TYR A 123 4.37 -9.45 -6.89
C TYR A 123 4.60 -8.48 -8.07
N GLN A 124 5.03 -8.96 -9.23
CA GLN A 124 5.12 -8.16 -10.46
C GLN A 124 3.74 -7.65 -10.89
N LEU A 125 2.72 -8.52 -10.86
CA LEU A 125 1.35 -8.11 -11.15
C LEU A 125 0.89 -6.99 -10.21
N VAL A 126 1.10 -7.14 -8.91
CA VAL A 126 0.74 -6.11 -7.91
C VAL A 126 1.54 -4.83 -8.14
N ARG A 127 2.83 -4.93 -8.45
CA ARG A 127 3.68 -3.76 -8.76
C ARG A 127 3.12 -2.96 -9.94
N ASN A 128 2.69 -3.66 -10.99
CA ASN A 128 2.07 -3.04 -12.16
C ASN A 128 0.72 -2.39 -11.82
N ASN A 129 -0.12 -3.09 -11.04
CA ASN A 129 -1.42 -2.54 -10.60
C ASN A 129 -1.25 -1.26 -9.78
N ILE A 130 -0.33 -1.25 -8.81
CA ILE A 130 -0.05 -0.07 -7.97
C ILE A 130 0.48 1.09 -8.83
N ASN A 131 1.37 0.83 -9.79
CA ASN A 131 1.85 1.85 -10.72
C ASN A 131 0.71 2.45 -11.53
N GLN A 132 -0.20 1.62 -12.03
CA GLN A 132 -1.35 2.08 -12.81
C GLN A 132 -2.32 2.92 -11.97
N MET A 133 -2.67 2.45 -10.77
CA MET A 133 -3.51 3.21 -9.84
C MET A 133 -2.88 4.57 -9.50
N PHE A 134 -1.59 4.60 -9.16
CA PHE A 134 -0.89 5.83 -8.84
C PHE A 134 -0.87 6.80 -10.02
N THR A 135 -0.59 6.33 -11.23
CA THR A 135 -0.59 7.17 -12.45
C THR A 135 -1.99 7.73 -12.74
N ASN A 136 -3.03 6.89 -12.61
CA ASN A 136 -4.41 7.28 -12.92
C ASN A 136 -5.02 8.21 -11.85
N SER A 137 -4.54 8.20 -10.63
CA SER A 137 -5.05 9.02 -9.53
C SER A 137 -4.82 10.52 -9.70
N GLY A 138 -3.88 10.92 -10.58
CA GLY A 138 -3.41 12.29 -10.74
C GLY A 138 -2.38 12.72 -9.69
N ALA A 139 -2.01 11.85 -8.74
CA ALA A 139 -0.96 12.13 -7.77
C ALA A 139 0.44 12.16 -8.39
N ALA A 140 0.58 11.66 -9.62
CA ALA A 140 1.84 11.64 -10.37
C ALA A 140 2.05 12.88 -11.26
N ASP A 141 1.19 13.90 -11.20
CA ASP A 141 1.43 15.14 -11.95
C ASP A 141 2.61 15.93 -11.38
N CYS A 142 3.32 16.66 -12.27
CA CYS A 142 4.57 17.31 -11.92
C CYS A 142 4.42 18.36 -10.80
N ALA A 143 3.37 19.17 -10.83
CA ALA A 143 3.15 20.20 -9.82
C ALA A 143 2.89 19.58 -8.43
N THR A 144 2.15 18.48 -8.39
CA THR A 144 1.91 17.72 -7.16
C THR A 144 3.21 17.12 -6.61
N LEU A 145 4.00 16.47 -7.45
CA LEU A 145 5.30 15.90 -7.05
C LEU A 145 6.26 16.98 -6.56
N GLU A 146 6.36 18.10 -7.26
CA GLU A 146 7.16 19.24 -6.81
C GLU A 146 6.76 19.75 -5.43
N SER A 147 5.48 19.93 -5.19
CA SER A 147 4.97 20.40 -3.88
C SER A 147 5.33 19.50 -2.71
N VAL A 148 5.39 18.18 -2.95
CA VAL A 148 5.70 17.17 -1.92
C VAL A 148 7.21 17.03 -1.70
N PHE A 149 8.00 17.07 -2.77
CA PHE A 149 9.41 16.71 -2.71
C PHE A 149 10.39 17.89 -2.68
N ALA A 150 9.96 19.12 -2.93
CA ALA A 150 10.85 20.29 -2.92
C ALA A 150 11.64 20.45 -1.60
N SER A 151 10.94 20.38 -0.45
CA SER A 151 11.61 20.43 0.86
C SER A 151 12.41 19.17 1.17
N LYS A 152 11.97 18.02 0.68
CA LYS A 152 12.59 16.73 0.95
C LYS A 152 13.96 16.61 0.29
N VAL A 153 14.10 17.04 -0.93
CA VAL A 153 15.40 17.09 -1.64
C VAL A 153 16.39 17.96 -0.88
N GLU A 154 15.97 19.12 -0.37
CA GLU A 154 16.86 20.01 0.39
C GLU A 154 17.35 19.39 1.71
N THR A 155 16.53 18.56 2.35
CA THR A 155 16.88 17.90 3.62
C THR A 155 17.60 16.56 3.45
N SER A 156 17.52 15.95 2.27
CA SER A 156 18.08 14.61 1.97
C SER A 156 19.33 14.66 1.10
N LYS A 157 20.07 15.78 1.04
CA LYS A 157 21.23 15.96 0.15
C LYS A 157 22.32 14.91 0.28
N GLU A 158 22.48 14.31 1.45
CA GLU A 158 23.45 13.25 1.72
C GLU A 158 22.87 11.82 1.60
N ASN A 159 21.56 11.71 1.33
CA ASN A 159 20.89 10.41 1.22
C ASN A 159 20.69 10.02 -0.25
N VAL A 160 21.71 9.39 -0.83
CA VAL A 160 21.76 8.98 -2.25
C VAL A 160 20.59 8.05 -2.63
N ASP A 161 20.19 7.14 -1.73
CA ASP A 161 19.09 6.20 -2.00
C ASP A 161 17.74 6.92 -2.09
N GLU A 162 17.50 7.89 -1.20
CA GLU A 162 16.29 8.70 -1.22
C GLU A 162 16.23 9.62 -2.45
N LEU A 163 17.34 10.29 -2.78
CA LEU A 163 17.43 11.08 -4.00
C LEU A 163 17.23 10.24 -5.26
N GLY A 164 17.84 9.06 -5.33
CA GLY A 164 17.64 8.11 -6.43
C GLY A 164 16.18 7.67 -6.59
N THR A 165 15.46 7.50 -5.47
CA THR A 165 14.03 7.20 -5.47
C THR A 165 13.19 8.34 -6.05
N ILE A 166 13.50 9.59 -5.65
CA ILE A 166 12.84 10.80 -6.15
C ILE A 166 13.09 10.96 -7.65
N ILE A 167 14.35 10.85 -8.10
CA ILE A 167 14.73 10.91 -9.52
C ILE A 167 13.95 9.88 -10.34
N THR A 168 13.86 8.64 -9.84
CA THR A 168 13.14 7.58 -10.51
C THR A 168 11.65 7.89 -10.63
N LEU A 169 11.03 8.42 -9.58
CA LEU A 169 9.62 8.81 -9.57
C LEU A 169 9.36 9.92 -10.60
N PHE A 170 10.13 11.01 -10.56
CA PHE A 170 9.99 12.13 -11.51
C PHE A 170 10.25 11.70 -12.96
N SER A 171 11.20 10.82 -13.18
CA SER A 171 11.46 10.24 -14.52
C SER A 171 10.27 9.44 -15.04
N LYS A 172 9.68 8.57 -14.20
CA LYS A 172 8.51 7.76 -14.56
C LYS A 172 7.27 8.62 -14.81
N ALA A 173 7.12 9.70 -14.05
CA ALA A 173 6.03 10.67 -14.21
C ALA A 173 6.20 11.62 -15.41
N GLY A 174 7.35 11.57 -16.10
CA GLY A 174 7.66 12.48 -17.21
C GLY A 174 8.08 13.89 -16.79
N CYS A 175 8.40 14.10 -15.51
CA CYS A 175 8.68 15.42 -14.90
C CYS A 175 10.17 15.77 -14.85
N LYS A 176 10.93 15.44 -15.90
CA LYS A 176 12.39 15.67 -15.94
C LYS A 176 12.80 17.13 -16.07
N GLU A 177 11.86 18.01 -16.44
CA GLU A 177 12.07 19.47 -16.53
C GLU A 177 11.88 20.19 -15.18
N SER A 178 11.56 19.45 -14.12
CA SER A 178 11.30 19.97 -12.79
C SER A 178 12.59 20.41 -12.07
N ASP A 179 12.55 21.55 -11.38
CA ASP A 179 13.65 22.01 -10.51
C ASP A 179 14.00 20.98 -9.43
N VAL A 180 13.00 20.26 -8.92
CA VAL A 180 13.18 19.20 -7.92
C VAL A 180 13.97 18.04 -8.52
N TYR A 181 13.67 17.65 -9.77
CA TYR A 181 14.42 16.61 -10.48
C TYR A 181 15.90 16.99 -10.66
N PHE A 182 16.16 18.22 -11.11
CA PHE A 182 17.53 18.71 -11.29
C PHE A 182 18.29 18.75 -9.96
N LYS A 183 17.70 19.30 -8.90
CA LYS A 183 18.33 19.36 -7.58
C LYS A 183 18.62 17.97 -6.98
N ALA A 184 17.74 17.01 -7.21
CA ALA A 184 17.96 15.64 -6.75
C ALA A 184 19.07 14.92 -7.54
N SER A 185 19.39 15.40 -8.75
CA SER A 185 20.39 14.79 -9.66
C SER A 185 21.81 15.33 -9.48
N LEU A 186 21.97 16.41 -8.72
CA LEU A 186 23.27 17.06 -8.44
C LEU A 186 23.95 16.45 -7.22
#